data_4ac81423f4f1478f524bc83cca752af2
#
_entry.id   4ac81423f4f1478f524bc83cca752af2
#
_cell.length_a   1.000
_cell.length_b   1.000
_cell.length_c   1.000
_cell.angle_alpha   90.00
_cell.angle_beta   90.00
_cell.angle_gamma   90.00
#
_symmetry.space_group_name_H-M   'P 1'
#
loop_
_entity.id
_entity.type
_entity.pdbx_description
1 polymer ?
#
loop_
_entity_poly.entity_id
_entity_poly.type
_entity_poly.pdbx_seq_one_letter_code
_entity_poly.pdbx_strand_id
1 'polypeptide(L)'
;AIILLARALNTMLAQGFDLRIDSPFGGAQNNVIAADAEVTVVLSDKDANALEVAIKDVVETVASEYEIADPNVRIDLTPADMPEQVFSREATRRLTRSIVLIPNGVVSWSLKVPGIVECSSNLGTVRPTEEGAQLMVTITSGVTSRKHDVLDRMRALAALAGNGVHIEQYGHDAPEFPYLEDSPLLALAKEAYRESYGSEPNVQVSNCSLELGMFSRRLPGLDTISIGTELHWLHSKDEKFSISSVQGTWKFIQTLVPTLR
;
A
#
# COMPACT_ATOMS: atom_id res chain seq x y z
N ALA A 1 8.71 2.90 -4.42
CA ALA A 1 9.53 2.94 -5.65
C ALA A 1 8.68 3.06 -6.92
N ILE A 2 7.65 2.21 -7.16
CA ILE A 2 6.87 2.18 -8.41
C ILE A 2 6.33 3.57 -8.82
N ILE A 3 5.72 4.29 -7.89
CA ILE A 3 5.17 5.64 -8.14
C ILE A 3 6.27 6.64 -8.50
N LEU A 4 7.43 6.56 -7.84
CA LEU A 4 8.56 7.46 -8.12
C LEU A 4 9.15 7.20 -9.51
N LEU A 5 9.29 5.93 -9.88
CA LEU A 5 9.72 5.55 -11.22
C LEU A 5 8.73 6.03 -12.29
N ALA A 6 7.43 5.83 -12.09
CA ALA A 6 6.40 6.33 -13.00
C ALA A 6 6.38 7.86 -13.09
N ARG A 7 6.61 8.57 -11.97
CA ARG A 7 6.76 10.03 -11.95
C ARG A 7 7.95 10.47 -12.80
N ALA A 8 9.10 9.80 -12.66
CA ALA A 8 10.28 10.09 -13.50
C ALA A 8 9.97 9.90 -14.98
N LEU A 9 9.40 8.76 -15.36
CA LEU A 9 9.00 8.50 -16.75
C LEU A 9 7.99 9.53 -17.28
N ASN A 10 6.99 9.90 -16.47
CA ASN A 10 5.99 10.89 -16.87
C ASN A 10 6.59 12.28 -17.06
N THR A 11 7.58 12.65 -16.24
CA THR A 11 8.32 13.91 -16.42
C THR A 11 9.09 13.91 -17.74
N MET A 12 9.78 12.82 -18.08
CA MET A 12 10.48 12.68 -19.35
C MET A 12 9.50 12.77 -20.54
N LEU A 13 8.39 12.06 -20.47
CA LEU A 13 7.34 12.12 -21.51
C LEU A 13 6.76 13.52 -21.67
N ALA A 14 6.58 14.28 -20.58
CA ALA A 14 6.09 15.66 -20.60
C ALA A 14 7.11 16.64 -21.21
N GLN A 15 8.40 16.38 -21.04
CA GLN A 15 9.49 17.14 -21.68
C GLN A 15 9.67 16.81 -23.16
N GLY A 16 8.90 15.85 -23.68
CA GLY A 16 8.89 15.52 -25.11
C GLY A 16 9.83 14.39 -25.53
N PHE A 17 10.45 13.67 -24.59
CA PHE A 17 11.23 12.49 -24.92
C PHE A 17 10.36 11.42 -25.58
N ASP A 18 10.86 10.86 -26.68
CA ASP A 18 10.22 9.76 -27.39
C ASP A 18 10.74 8.42 -26.84
N LEU A 19 10.38 8.15 -25.59
CA LEU A 19 10.77 6.91 -24.93
C LEU A 19 9.69 5.83 -25.03
N ARG A 20 10.14 4.58 -25.05
CA ARG A 20 9.31 3.39 -24.91
C ARG A 20 9.86 2.55 -23.79
N ILE A 21 9.02 1.78 -23.17
CA ILE A 21 9.41 0.93 -22.04
C ILE A 21 9.23 -0.56 -22.37
N ASP A 22 9.97 -1.38 -21.66
CA ASP A 22 9.81 -2.83 -21.60
C ASP A 22 9.92 -3.31 -20.17
N SER A 23 9.26 -4.46 -19.90
CA SER A 23 9.37 -5.25 -18.67
C SER A 23 9.31 -4.44 -17.37
N PRO A 24 8.27 -3.61 -17.16
CA PRO A 24 8.13 -2.88 -15.92
C PRO A 24 7.94 -3.86 -14.76
N PHE A 25 8.79 -3.74 -13.75
CA PHE A 25 8.80 -4.60 -12.57
C PHE A 25 8.93 -3.76 -11.31
N GLY A 26 8.27 -4.15 -10.22
CA GLY A 26 8.42 -3.47 -8.94
C GLY A 26 7.60 -4.08 -7.82
N GLY A 27 8.12 -3.89 -6.61
CA GLY A 27 7.52 -4.34 -5.36
C GLY A 27 7.56 -5.86 -5.15
N ALA A 28 7.59 -6.30 -3.91
CA ALA A 28 7.65 -7.71 -3.53
C ALA A 28 6.26 -8.34 -3.33
N GLN A 29 5.35 -7.63 -2.67
CA GLN A 29 4.02 -8.10 -2.28
C GLN A 29 2.97 -7.01 -2.48
N ASN A 30 1.72 -7.41 -2.70
CA ASN A 30 0.61 -6.49 -2.97
C ASN A 30 0.22 -5.61 -1.77
N ASN A 31 0.45 -6.07 -0.54
CA ASN A 31 0.11 -5.37 0.70
C ASN A 31 1.30 -4.67 1.37
N VAL A 32 2.45 -4.60 0.71
CA VAL A 32 3.66 -3.91 1.18
C VAL A 32 3.95 -2.72 0.27
N ILE A 33 4.46 -1.62 0.85
CA ILE A 33 4.95 -0.49 0.06
C ILE A 33 6.14 -0.94 -0.77
N ALA A 34 6.08 -0.73 -2.09
CA ALA A 34 7.13 -1.15 -3.00
C ALA A 34 8.46 -0.45 -2.69
N ALA A 35 9.47 -1.23 -2.27
CA ALA A 35 10.80 -0.73 -1.95
C ALA A 35 11.67 -0.50 -3.19
N ASP A 36 11.44 -1.27 -4.24
CA ASP A 36 12.18 -1.26 -5.50
C ASP A 36 11.24 -1.24 -6.71
N ALA A 37 11.75 -0.72 -7.82
CA ALA A 37 11.10 -0.81 -9.12
C ALA A 37 12.13 -0.58 -10.21
N GLU A 38 11.98 -1.27 -11.34
CA GLU A 38 12.83 -1.14 -12.51
C GLU A 38 12.02 -1.20 -13.81
N VAL A 39 12.60 -0.65 -14.86
CA VAL A 39 12.03 -0.67 -16.21
C VAL A 39 13.14 -0.44 -17.23
N THR A 40 13.12 -1.19 -18.33
CA THR A 40 13.98 -0.89 -19.47
C THR A 40 13.36 0.23 -20.29
N VAL A 41 14.18 1.24 -20.61
CA VAL A 41 13.77 2.39 -21.43
C VAL A 41 14.53 2.37 -22.74
N VAL A 42 13.81 2.46 -23.86
CA VAL A 42 14.38 2.55 -25.21
C VAL A 42 14.03 3.92 -25.79
N LEU A 43 15.05 4.60 -26.30
CA LEU A 43 14.94 5.91 -26.93
C LEU A 43 16.00 6.06 -28.04
N SER A 44 15.98 7.15 -28.81
CA SER A 44 16.99 7.41 -29.85
C SER A 44 18.33 7.82 -29.23
N ASP A 45 19.44 7.49 -29.89
CA ASP A 45 20.80 7.84 -29.45
C ASP A 45 20.96 9.35 -29.19
N LYS A 46 20.31 10.20 -29.99
CA LYS A 46 20.36 11.66 -29.84
C LYS A 46 19.71 12.13 -28.53
N ASP A 47 18.77 11.36 -28.00
CA ASP A 47 18.04 11.71 -26.77
C ASP A 47 18.70 11.12 -25.51
N ALA A 48 19.64 10.16 -25.66
CA ALA A 48 20.25 9.47 -24.54
C ALA A 48 20.99 10.43 -23.58
N ASN A 49 21.87 11.29 -24.12
CA ASN A 49 22.60 12.26 -23.29
C ASN A 49 21.66 13.29 -22.64
N ALA A 50 20.60 13.69 -23.34
CA ALA A 50 19.62 14.62 -22.81
C ALA A 50 18.79 13.97 -21.68
N LEU A 51 18.48 12.68 -21.79
CA LEU A 51 17.82 11.91 -20.75
C LEU A 51 18.67 11.83 -19.48
N GLU A 52 19.97 11.56 -19.60
CA GLU A 52 20.89 11.51 -18.45
C GLU A 52 20.92 12.84 -17.67
N VAL A 53 20.85 13.97 -18.36
CA VAL A 53 20.77 15.28 -17.71
C VAL A 53 19.41 15.49 -17.06
N ALA A 54 18.34 15.21 -17.78
CA ALA A 54 16.97 15.43 -17.27
C ALA A 54 16.61 14.55 -16.07
N ILE A 55 17.14 13.33 -16.02
CA ILE A 55 16.87 12.43 -14.88
C ILE A 55 17.56 12.89 -13.60
N LYS A 56 18.69 13.59 -13.68
CA LYS A 56 19.39 14.16 -12.50
C LYS A 56 18.49 15.13 -11.75
N ASP A 57 17.79 16.02 -12.46
CA ASP A 57 16.89 16.99 -11.83
C ASP A 57 15.74 16.26 -11.10
N VAL A 58 15.25 15.17 -11.66
CA VAL A 58 14.22 14.33 -11.01
C VAL A 58 14.77 13.63 -9.78
N VAL A 59 15.99 13.07 -9.88
CA VAL A 59 16.68 12.40 -8.75
C VAL A 59 16.90 13.36 -7.61
N GLU A 60 17.42 14.56 -7.87
CA GLU A 60 17.66 15.60 -6.86
C GLU A 60 16.35 16.04 -6.20
N THR A 61 15.30 16.23 -6.99
CA THR A 61 13.96 16.57 -6.47
C THR A 61 13.43 15.49 -5.55
N VAL A 62 13.46 14.22 -5.98
CA VAL A 62 13.00 13.09 -5.17
C VAL A 62 13.83 12.93 -3.91
N ALA A 63 15.15 13.02 -4.00
CA ALA A 63 16.04 12.93 -2.83
C ALA A 63 15.71 14.00 -1.79
N SER A 64 15.47 15.24 -2.22
CA SER A 64 15.09 16.35 -1.32
C SER A 64 13.72 16.13 -0.66
N GLU A 65 12.73 15.65 -1.42
CA GLU A 65 11.39 15.37 -0.88
C GLU A 65 11.39 14.25 0.17
N TYR A 66 12.28 13.29 0.04
CA TYR A 66 12.34 12.09 0.89
C TYR A 66 13.49 12.14 1.93
N GLU A 67 14.24 13.23 2.02
CA GLU A 67 15.42 13.36 2.89
C GLU A 67 15.21 12.88 4.33
N ILE A 68 14.03 13.13 4.89
CA ILE A 68 13.69 12.74 6.28
C ILE A 68 13.05 11.35 6.32
N ALA A 69 12.14 11.07 5.41
CA ALA A 69 11.32 9.83 5.47
C ALA A 69 12.05 8.61 4.92
N ASP A 70 12.87 8.79 3.89
CA ASP A 70 13.67 7.75 3.25
C ASP A 70 14.97 8.33 2.66
N PRO A 71 15.98 8.59 3.50
CA PRO A 71 17.23 9.25 3.07
C PRO A 71 18.06 8.42 2.10
N ASN A 72 17.71 7.15 1.88
CA ASN A 72 18.39 6.25 0.94
C ASN A 72 17.67 6.12 -0.40
N VAL A 73 16.60 6.89 -0.63
CA VAL A 73 15.89 6.85 -1.91
C VAL A 73 16.83 7.28 -3.04
N ARG A 74 16.86 6.50 -4.12
CA ARG A 74 17.68 6.79 -5.30
C ARG A 74 17.00 6.28 -6.57
N ILE A 75 17.37 6.86 -7.68
CA ILE A 75 17.05 6.40 -9.03
C ILE A 75 18.36 6.27 -9.78
N ASP A 76 18.70 5.07 -10.20
CA ASP A 76 19.92 4.75 -10.94
C ASP A 76 19.56 4.53 -12.42
N LEU A 77 20.41 5.01 -13.33
CA LEU A 77 20.33 4.76 -14.76
C LEU A 77 21.54 3.93 -15.18
N THR A 78 21.29 2.77 -15.75
CA THR A 78 22.36 1.86 -16.21
C THR A 78 22.10 1.42 -17.64
N PRO A 79 23.15 1.24 -18.46
CA PRO A 79 23.01 0.63 -19.78
C PRO A 79 22.38 -0.76 -19.66
N ALA A 80 21.50 -1.09 -20.61
CA ALA A 80 20.86 -2.40 -20.72
C ALA A 80 20.94 -2.90 -22.17
N ASP A 81 20.83 -4.22 -22.34
CA ASP A 81 20.70 -4.81 -23.65
C ASP A 81 19.40 -4.35 -24.34
N MET A 82 19.43 -4.28 -25.68
CA MET A 82 18.26 -3.91 -26.45
C MET A 82 17.21 -5.02 -26.33
N PRO A 83 16.00 -4.73 -25.82
CA PRO A 83 14.94 -5.73 -25.70
C PRO A 83 14.40 -6.13 -27.07
N GLU A 84 13.92 -7.37 -27.19
CA GLU A 84 13.29 -7.87 -28.42
C GLU A 84 11.97 -7.16 -28.74
N GLN A 85 11.25 -6.75 -27.71
CA GLN A 85 9.96 -6.06 -27.81
C GLN A 85 9.90 -4.88 -26.84
N VAL A 86 9.11 -3.89 -27.20
CA VAL A 86 8.82 -2.74 -26.35
C VAL A 86 7.36 -2.37 -26.47
N PHE A 87 6.81 -1.77 -25.45
CA PHE A 87 5.49 -1.15 -25.53
C PHE A 87 5.44 -0.10 -26.64
N SER A 88 4.30 0.01 -27.31
CA SER A 88 4.08 1.13 -28.22
C SER A 88 4.18 2.47 -27.46
N ARG A 89 4.41 3.57 -28.18
CA ARG A 89 4.41 4.92 -27.59
C ARG A 89 3.14 5.20 -26.81
N GLU A 90 2.01 4.79 -27.35
CA GLU A 90 0.71 4.98 -26.71
C GLU A 90 0.59 4.12 -25.44
N ALA A 91 0.95 2.84 -25.50
CA ALA A 91 0.92 1.95 -24.36
C ALA A 91 1.87 2.41 -23.25
N THR A 92 3.09 2.87 -23.60
CA THR A 92 4.04 3.47 -22.65
C THR A 92 3.42 4.66 -21.93
N ARG A 93 2.81 5.59 -22.67
CA ARG A 93 2.14 6.77 -22.07
C ARG A 93 0.96 6.40 -21.22
N ARG A 94 0.12 5.47 -21.68
CA ARG A 94 -1.05 5.00 -20.94
C ARG A 94 -0.63 4.36 -19.62
N LEU A 95 0.28 3.39 -19.65
CA LEU A 95 0.75 2.69 -18.45
C LEU A 95 1.39 3.66 -17.47
N THR A 96 2.32 4.48 -17.90
CA THR A 96 2.99 5.49 -17.06
C THR A 96 1.98 6.41 -16.38
N ARG A 97 1.04 6.98 -17.15
CA ARG A 97 0.02 7.90 -16.62
C ARG A 97 -0.97 7.19 -15.72
N SER A 98 -1.34 5.95 -16.03
CA SER A 98 -2.20 5.15 -15.16
C SER A 98 -1.56 4.94 -13.79
N ILE A 99 -0.27 4.59 -13.74
CA ILE A 99 0.46 4.43 -12.48
C ILE A 99 0.50 5.75 -11.69
N VAL A 100 0.77 6.87 -12.35
CA VAL A 100 0.79 8.20 -11.71
C VAL A 100 -0.57 8.58 -11.13
N LEU A 101 -1.67 8.18 -11.76
CA LEU A 101 -3.03 8.54 -11.39
C LEU A 101 -3.71 7.54 -10.43
N ILE A 102 -3.18 6.33 -10.30
CA ILE A 102 -3.70 5.34 -9.33
C ILE A 102 -3.69 5.96 -7.92
N PRO A 103 -4.83 5.98 -7.20
CA PRO A 103 -4.83 6.38 -5.81
C PRO A 103 -3.82 5.58 -5.01
N ASN A 104 -2.86 6.25 -4.37
CA ASN A 104 -1.80 5.58 -3.60
C ASN A 104 -1.45 6.40 -2.35
N GLY A 105 -1.31 5.72 -1.21
CA GLY A 105 -1.11 6.34 0.10
C GLY A 105 -2.42 6.54 0.86
N VAL A 106 -2.45 7.54 1.73
CA VAL A 106 -3.65 7.91 2.50
C VAL A 106 -4.67 8.56 1.60
N VAL A 107 -5.85 7.94 1.48
CA VAL A 107 -6.97 8.48 0.71
C VAL A 107 -7.86 9.37 1.58
N SER A 108 -8.13 8.94 2.83
CA SER A 108 -8.88 9.75 3.79
C SER A 108 -8.49 9.46 5.22
N TRP A 109 -8.60 10.49 6.06
CA TRP A 109 -8.47 10.41 7.50
C TRP A 109 -9.84 10.21 8.14
N SER A 110 -9.88 9.55 9.30
CA SER A 110 -11.12 9.35 10.05
C SER A 110 -11.67 10.69 10.55
N LEU A 111 -12.95 10.90 10.30
CA LEU A 111 -13.69 12.05 10.84
C LEU A 111 -14.16 11.82 12.29
N LYS A 112 -14.11 10.56 12.77
CA LYS A 112 -14.53 10.18 14.12
C LYS A 112 -13.35 10.14 15.09
N VAL A 113 -12.19 9.66 14.63
CA VAL A 113 -11.01 9.49 15.47
C VAL A 113 -9.84 10.27 14.84
N PRO A 114 -9.47 11.43 15.39
CA PRO A 114 -8.38 12.25 14.85
C PRO A 114 -7.06 11.49 14.77
N GLY A 115 -6.31 11.71 13.68
CA GLY A 115 -4.99 11.11 13.46
C GLY A 115 -5.02 9.67 12.95
N ILE A 116 -6.19 9.05 12.78
CA ILE A 116 -6.31 7.69 12.24
C ILE A 116 -6.62 7.72 10.74
N VAL A 117 -5.89 6.93 9.97
CA VAL A 117 -6.18 6.69 8.56
C VAL A 117 -7.45 5.85 8.44
N GLU A 118 -8.47 6.38 7.76
CA GLU A 118 -9.72 5.65 7.53
C GLU A 118 -9.67 4.83 6.24
N CYS A 119 -9.07 5.38 5.19
CA CYS A 119 -8.91 4.68 3.92
C CYS A 119 -7.53 4.93 3.33
N SER A 120 -6.90 3.87 2.86
CA SER A 120 -5.62 3.91 2.15
C SER A 120 -5.65 2.98 0.94
N SER A 121 -4.78 3.28 -0.02
CA SER A 121 -4.56 2.47 -1.22
C SER A 121 -3.06 2.28 -1.41
N ASN A 122 -2.64 1.12 -1.86
CA ASN A 122 -1.24 0.79 -2.08
C ASN A 122 -1.07 0.05 -3.41
N LEU A 123 -0.36 0.66 -4.36
CA LEU A 123 0.15 -0.04 -5.53
C LEU A 123 1.37 -0.85 -5.09
N GLY A 124 1.13 -2.11 -4.73
CA GLY A 124 2.12 -2.98 -4.14
C GLY A 124 3.05 -3.63 -5.16
N THR A 125 2.54 -4.00 -6.34
CA THR A 125 3.37 -4.63 -7.37
C THR A 125 3.01 -4.22 -8.79
N VAL A 126 4.03 -4.23 -9.64
CA VAL A 126 3.93 -4.19 -11.11
C VAL A 126 4.66 -5.40 -11.66
N ARG A 127 4.04 -6.11 -12.59
CA ARG A 127 4.63 -7.29 -13.25
C ARG A 127 4.36 -7.23 -14.76
N PRO A 128 5.36 -7.53 -15.60
CA PRO A 128 5.14 -7.71 -17.03
C PRO A 128 4.26 -8.95 -17.27
N THR A 129 3.48 -8.92 -18.33
CA THR A 129 2.68 -10.04 -18.83
C THR A 129 2.90 -10.18 -20.32
N GLU A 130 2.43 -11.26 -20.94
CA GLU A 130 2.54 -11.46 -22.40
C GLU A 130 1.85 -10.34 -23.20
N GLU A 131 0.77 -9.76 -22.67
CA GLU A 131 -0.03 -8.73 -23.35
C GLU A 131 0.21 -7.31 -22.83
N GLY A 132 1.01 -7.14 -21.77
CA GLY A 132 1.22 -5.82 -21.19
C GLY A 132 1.81 -5.83 -19.78
N ALA A 133 1.10 -5.24 -18.81
CA ALA A 133 1.52 -5.22 -17.42
C ALA A 133 0.33 -5.37 -16.46
N GLN A 134 0.54 -6.14 -15.41
CA GLN A 134 -0.39 -6.28 -14.29
C GLN A 134 0.01 -5.36 -13.15
N LEU A 135 -0.94 -4.60 -12.64
CA LEU A 135 -0.81 -3.71 -11.49
C LEU A 135 -1.66 -4.27 -10.35
N MET A 136 -1.03 -4.56 -9.20
CA MET A 136 -1.74 -5.05 -8.01
C MET A 136 -1.90 -3.92 -7.00
N VAL A 137 -3.14 -3.56 -6.73
CA VAL A 137 -3.50 -2.49 -5.79
C VAL A 137 -4.30 -3.06 -4.64
N THR A 138 -3.85 -2.80 -3.42
CA THR A 138 -4.58 -3.15 -2.20
C THR A 138 -5.27 -1.91 -1.64
N ILE A 139 -6.57 -1.98 -1.46
CA ILE A 139 -7.39 -0.91 -0.85
C ILE A 139 -7.79 -1.38 0.55
N THR A 140 -7.50 -0.57 1.56
CA THR A 140 -7.81 -0.87 2.96
C THR A 140 -8.64 0.25 3.55
N SER A 141 -9.77 -0.09 4.17
CA SER A 141 -10.61 0.88 4.90
C SER A 141 -11.48 0.17 5.93
N GLY A 142 -11.68 0.79 7.08
CA GLY A 142 -12.70 0.44 8.06
C GLY A 142 -14.13 0.86 7.64
N VAL A 143 -14.30 1.49 6.48
CA VAL A 143 -15.58 1.97 5.95
C VAL A 143 -15.78 1.47 4.52
N THR A 144 -16.75 0.59 4.32
CA THR A 144 -17.01 -0.08 3.03
C THR A 144 -17.24 0.91 1.89
N SER A 145 -18.01 1.98 2.11
CA SER A 145 -18.29 2.99 1.07
C SER A 145 -17.03 3.73 0.61
N ARG A 146 -16.02 3.89 1.48
CA ARG A 146 -14.73 4.48 1.11
C ARG A 146 -13.90 3.56 0.22
N LYS A 147 -13.95 2.24 0.46
CA LYS A 147 -13.33 1.25 -0.45
C LYS A 147 -13.94 1.33 -1.83
N HIS A 148 -15.27 1.39 -1.90
CA HIS A 148 -15.99 1.48 -3.16
C HIS A 148 -15.65 2.78 -3.92
N ASP A 149 -15.56 3.93 -3.25
CA ASP A 149 -15.15 5.20 -3.88
C ASP A 149 -13.77 5.07 -4.55
N VAL A 150 -12.78 4.45 -3.87
CA VAL A 150 -11.46 4.23 -4.47
C VAL A 150 -11.54 3.28 -5.67
N LEU A 151 -12.30 2.20 -5.55
CA LEU A 151 -12.49 1.25 -6.66
C LEU A 151 -13.17 1.92 -7.86
N ASP A 152 -14.15 2.78 -7.64
CA ASP A 152 -14.85 3.51 -8.71
C ASP A 152 -13.92 4.53 -9.38
N ARG A 153 -13.03 5.19 -8.64
CA ARG A 153 -11.96 6.02 -9.24
C ARG A 153 -11.01 5.18 -10.11
N MET A 154 -10.64 3.99 -9.68
CA MET A 154 -9.82 3.08 -10.49
C MET A 154 -10.55 2.61 -11.75
N ARG A 155 -11.85 2.31 -11.65
CA ARG A 155 -12.69 1.97 -12.82
C ARG A 155 -12.78 3.14 -13.81
N ALA A 156 -12.97 4.35 -13.31
CA ALA A 156 -12.96 5.55 -14.14
C ALA A 156 -11.60 5.77 -14.82
N LEU A 157 -10.50 5.55 -14.09
CA LEU A 157 -9.15 5.61 -14.65
C LEU A 157 -8.95 4.57 -15.75
N ALA A 158 -9.36 3.32 -15.55
CA ALA A 158 -9.28 2.27 -16.56
C ALA A 158 -10.08 2.62 -17.81
N ALA A 159 -11.28 3.18 -17.65
CA ALA A 159 -12.10 3.65 -18.76
C ALA A 159 -11.42 4.81 -19.55
N LEU A 160 -10.77 5.74 -18.87
CA LEU A 160 -9.99 6.83 -19.50
C LEU A 160 -8.72 6.30 -20.20
N ALA A 161 -8.07 5.30 -19.63
CA ALA A 161 -6.91 4.65 -20.25
C ALA A 161 -7.27 3.91 -21.55
N GLY A 162 -8.53 3.52 -21.71
CA GLY A 162 -9.09 3.01 -22.96
C GLY A 162 -8.98 1.49 -23.13
N ASN A 163 -9.22 1.02 -24.35
CA ASN A 163 -9.28 -0.40 -24.68
C ASN A 163 -8.03 -1.16 -24.23
N GLY A 164 -8.22 -2.38 -23.73
CA GLY A 164 -7.15 -3.25 -23.23
C GLY A 164 -6.80 -3.02 -21.76
N VAL A 165 -7.44 -2.04 -21.08
CA VAL A 165 -7.29 -1.84 -19.63
C VAL A 165 -8.58 -2.26 -18.93
N HIS A 166 -8.47 -3.18 -18.01
CA HIS A 166 -9.61 -3.67 -17.22
C HIS A 166 -9.18 -3.87 -15.76
N ILE A 167 -10.16 -3.95 -14.89
CA ILE A 167 -9.97 -4.16 -13.45
C ILE A 167 -10.62 -5.47 -13.08
N GLU A 168 -9.85 -6.29 -12.40
CA GLU A 168 -10.32 -7.54 -11.80
C GLU A 168 -10.17 -7.44 -10.27
N GLN A 169 -11.14 -7.96 -9.56
CA GLN A 169 -11.02 -8.11 -8.12
C GLN A 169 -10.29 -9.40 -7.81
N TYR A 170 -9.20 -9.29 -7.08
CA TYR A 170 -8.39 -10.41 -6.63
C TYR A 170 -8.59 -10.65 -5.12
N GLY A 171 -8.79 -11.91 -4.73
CA GLY A 171 -8.99 -12.29 -3.33
C GLY A 171 -10.39 -11.95 -2.80
N HIS A 172 -10.50 -11.85 -1.49
CA HIS A 172 -11.76 -11.60 -0.80
C HIS A 172 -11.85 -10.15 -0.32
N ASP A 173 -13.04 -9.57 -0.48
CA ASP A 173 -13.36 -8.30 0.17
C ASP A 173 -13.58 -8.54 1.67
N ALA A 174 -12.60 -8.14 2.49
CA ALA A 174 -12.74 -8.19 3.93
C ALA A 174 -13.78 -7.15 4.39
N PRO A 175 -14.80 -7.54 5.17
CA PRO A 175 -15.76 -6.62 5.73
C PRO A 175 -15.10 -5.58 6.64
N GLU A 176 -15.76 -4.44 6.78
CA GLU A 176 -15.36 -3.44 7.76
C GLU A 176 -15.36 -4.00 9.18
N PHE A 177 -14.42 -3.49 9.98
CA PHE A 177 -14.38 -3.69 11.41
C PHE A 177 -14.64 -2.35 12.08
N PRO A 178 -15.91 -2.08 12.48
CA PRO A 178 -16.30 -0.77 12.99
C PRO A 178 -15.67 -0.50 14.35
N TYR A 179 -15.22 0.73 14.54
CA TYR A 179 -14.86 1.23 15.87
C TYR A 179 -16.13 1.39 16.71
N LEU A 180 -16.16 0.72 17.89
CA LEU A 180 -17.23 0.85 18.89
C LEU A 180 -16.72 1.74 20.01
N GLU A 181 -17.32 2.93 20.14
CA GLU A 181 -16.96 3.92 21.16
C GLU A 181 -17.28 3.39 22.57
N ASP A 182 -18.46 2.77 22.72
CA ASP A 182 -18.98 2.23 23.98
C ASP A 182 -18.87 0.68 24.00
N SER A 183 -17.65 0.14 23.89
CA SER A 183 -17.42 -1.30 23.98
C SER A 183 -17.27 -1.76 25.45
N PRO A 184 -18.22 -2.55 26.00
CA PRO A 184 -18.08 -3.16 27.32
C PRO A 184 -16.86 -4.09 27.40
N LEU A 185 -16.58 -4.84 26.32
CA LEU A 185 -15.40 -5.72 26.26
C LEU A 185 -14.09 -4.92 26.35
N LEU A 186 -14.01 -3.77 25.68
CA LEU A 186 -12.83 -2.90 25.77
C LEU A 186 -12.63 -2.37 27.19
N ALA A 187 -13.72 -2.02 27.89
CA ALA A 187 -13.65 -1.56 29.26
C ALA A 187 -13.06 -2.65 30.18
N LEU A 188 -13.61 -3.87 30.12
CA LEU A 188 -13.09 -5.03 30.87
C LEU A 188 -11.63 -5.35 30.50
N ALA A 189 -11.29 -5.27 29.23
CA ALA A 189 -9.93 -5.51 28.78
C ALA A 189 -8.93 -4.47 29.31
N LYS A 190 -9.31 -3.19 29.43
CA LYS A 190 -8.49 -2.15 30.06
C LYS A 190 -8.23 -2.46 31.54
N GLU A 191 -9.21 -2.89 32.26
CA GLU A 191 -9.07 -3.28 33.68
C GLU A 191 -8.15 -4.49 33.84
N ALA A 192 -8.39 -5.56 33.08
CA ALA A 192 -7.54 -6.74 33.08
C ALA A 192 -6.10 -6.44 32.66
N TYR A 193 -5.88 -5.49 31.76
CA TYR A 193 -4.55 -5.06 31.35
C TYR A 193 -3.83 -4.34 32.51
N ARG A 194 -4.49 -3.40 33.19
CA ARG A 194 -3.92 -2.73 34.35
C ARG A 194 -3.52 -3.72 35.44
N GLU A 195 -4.38 -4.72 35.69
CA GLU A 195 -4.08 -5.77 36.65
C GLU A 195 -2.88 -6.62 36.25
N SER A 196 -2.79 -6.96 34.97
CA SER A 196 -1.73 -7.83 34.47
C SER A 196 -0.37 -7.16 34.34
N TYR A 197 -0.33 -5.86 33.94
CA TYR A 197 0.89 -5.13 33.61
C TYR A 197 1.19 -3.94 34.52
N GLY A 198 0.26 -3.49 35.33
CA GLY A 198 0.45 -2.32 36.21
C GLY A 198 0.50 -0.98 35.46
N SER A 199 0.06 -0.93 34.22
CA SER A 199 0.10 0.27 33.35
C SER A 199 -1.16 0.37 32.49
N GLU A 200 -1.41 1.55 31.91
CA GLU A 200 -2.51 1.74 30.96
C GLU A 200 -2.20 1.07 29.62
N PRO A 201 -3.19 0.40 28.99
CA PRO A 201 -3.03 -0.11 27.65
C PRO A 201 -2.98 1.02 26.62
N ASN A 202 -2.17 0.85 25.58
CA ASN A 202 -2.25 1.68 24.39
C ASN A 202 -3.38 1.14 23.49
N VAL A 203 -4.51 1.84 23.45
CA VAL A 203 -5.65 1.48 22.62
C VAL A 203 -5.55 2.22 21.29
N GLN A 204 -5.53 1.47 20.22
CA GLN A 204 -5.42 2.01 18.87
C GLN A 204 -6.63 1.58 18.03
N VAL A 205 -7.00 2.44 17.09
CA VAL A 205 -7.93 2.13 16.00
C VAL A 205 -7.11 1.93 14.75
N SER A 206 -7.38 0.89 14.00
CA SER A 206 -6.68 0.59 12.75
C SER A 206 -7.65 0.42 11.59
N ASN A 207 -7.24 0.82 10.40
CA ASN A 207 -7.97 0.54 9.17
C ASN A 207 -7.59 -0.83 8.56
N CYS A 208 -6.77 -1.62 9.24
CA CYS A 208 -6.38 -2.95 8.77
C CYS A 208 -7.59 -3.86 8.62
N SER A 209 -7.60 -4.65 7.56
CA SER A 209 -8.55 -5.74 7.41
C SER A 209 -8.20 -6.85 8.39
N LEU A 210 -9.09 -7.08 9.35
CA LEU A 210 -8.96 -8.15 10.33
C LEU A 210 -10.09 -9.17 10.13
N GLU A 211 -9.82 -10.41 10.49
CA GLU A 211 -10.83 -11.49 10.51
C GLU A 211 -12.04 -11.13 11.37
N LEU A 212 -11.88 -10.24 12.34
CA LEU A 212 -12.93 -9.73 13.19
C LEU A 212 -14.08 -9.08 12.39
N GLY A 213 -13.80 -8.46 11.27
CA GLY A 213 -14.84 -7.95 10.37
C GLY A 213 -15.78 -9.04 9.86
N MET A 214 -15.29 -10.25 9.63
CA MET A 214 -16.11 -11.40 9.25
C MET A 214 -17.04 -11.84 10.37
N PHE A 215 -16.55 -11.84 11.60
CA PHE A 215 -17.37 -12.15 12.77
C PHE A 215 -18.44 -11.08 13.02
N SER A 216 -18.07 -9.80 12.98
CA SER A 216 -19.02 -8.69 13.16
C SER A 216 -20.14 -8.71 12.11
N ARG A 217 -19.82 -9.07 10.86
CA ARG A 217 -20.80 -9.22 9.77
C ARG A 217 -21.74 -10.40 9.98
N ARG A 218 -21.23 -11.52 10.51
CA ARG A 218 -22.02 -12.76 10.73
C ARG A 218 -22.81 -12.74 12.01
N LEU A 219 -22.35 -12.01 13.01
CA LEU A 219 -22.91 -11.90 14.36
C LEU A 219 -23.15 -10.42 14.69
N PRO A 220 -24.22 -9.82 14.14
CA PRO A 220 -24.53 -8.43 14.43
C PRO A 220 -24.67 -8.16 15.94
N GLY A 221 -23.99 -7.12 16.42
CA GLY A 221 -23.95 -6.77 17.85
C GLY A 221 -22.86 -7.48 18.67
N LEU A 222 -22.04 -8.34 18.04
CA LEU A 222 -20.86 -8.91 18.68
C LEU A 222 -19.85 -7.80 18.99
N ASP A 223 -19.52 -7.62 20.25
CA ASP A 223 -18.44 -6.75 20.70
C ASP A 223 -17.11 -7.48 20.58
N THR A 224 -16.15 -6.87 19.89
CA THR A 224 -14.86 -7.50 19.59
C THR A 224 -13.71 -6.51 19.72
N ILE A 225 -12.59 -7.01 20.22
CA ILE A 225 -11.31 -6.28 20.26
C ILE A 225 -10.22 -7.16 19.68
N SER A 226 -9.18 -6.54 19.13
CA SER A 226 -7.94 -7.23 18.76
C SER A 226 -6.89 -7.05 19.83
N ILE A 227 -6.28 -8.14 20.23
CA ILE A 227 -5.14 -8.16 21.16
C ILE A 227 -4.02 -8.96 20.52
N GLY A 228 -2.79 -8.66 20.88
CA GLY A 228 -1.66 -9.38 20.29
C GLY A 228 -0.36 -9.18 21.04
N THR A 229 0.67 -9.86 20.56
CA THR A 229 2.03 -9.80 21.04
C THR A 229 2.79 -8.67 20.36
N GLU A 230 3.96 -8.32 20.87
CA GLU A 230 4.89 -7.40 20.21
C GLU A 230 5.49 -8.04 19.00
N LEU A 231 5.21 -7.47 17.82
CA LEU A 231 5.65 -7.92 16.50
C LEU A 231 6.66 -6.92 15.91
N HIS A 232 7.66 -7.46 15.22
CA HIS A 232 8.68 -6.67 14.53
C HIS A 232 8.79 -7.11 13.07
N TRP A 233 9.04 -6.14 12.16
CA TRP A 233 9.24 -6.34 10.72
C TRP A 233 8.15 -7.18 10.04
N LEU A 234 6.88 -6.85 10.37
CA LEU A 234 5.70 -7.46 9.76
C LEU A 234 5.82 -7.53 8.23
N HIS A 235 5.37 -8.64 7.65
CA HIS A 235 5.37 -8.89 6.21
C HIS A 235 6.78 -8.95 5.57
N SER A 236 7.81 -9.19 6.36
CA SER A 236 9.18 -9.37 5.87
C SER A 236 9.72 -10.76 6.21
N LYS A 237 10.82 -11.16 5.56
CA LYS A 237 11.54 -12.40 5.90
C LYS A 237 12.16 -12.39 7.31
N ASP A 238 12.29 -11.21 7.90
CA ASP A 238 12.85 -11.00 9.23
C ASP A 238 11.75 -10.83 10.31
N GLU A 239 10.48 -11.12 9.95
CA GLU A 239 9.33 -11.04 10.87
C GLU A 239 9.56 -11.92 12.09
N LYS A 240 9.36 -11.33 13.26
CA LYS A 240 9.50 -12.01 14.55
C LYS A 240 8.63 -11.39 15.62
N PHE A 241 8.39 -12.13 16.69
CA PHE A 241 7.71 -11.65 17.88
C PHE A 241 8.54 -11.85 19.14
N SER A 242 8.25 -11.08 20.18
CA SER A 242 8.90 -11.19 21.48
C SER A 242 8.31 -12.35 22.26
N ILE A 243 9.13 -13.30 22.69
CA ILE A 243 8.70 -14.46 23.51
C ILE A 243 8.11 -13.99 24.84
N SER A 244 8.73 -12.99 25.48
CA SER A 244 8.22 -12.41 26.73
C SER A 244 6.86 -11.74 26.55
N SER A 245 6.61 -11.10 25.40
CA SER A 245 5.30 -10.50 25.11
C SER A 245 4.20 -11.56 24.93
N VAL A 246 4.52 -12.74 24.37
CA VAL A 246 3.58 -13.87 24.31
C VAL A 246 3.16 -14.31 25.73
N GLN A 247 4.12 -14.43 26.63
CA GLN A 247 3.85 -14.79 28.03
C GLN A 247 2.97 -13.73 28.73
N GLY A 248 3.27 -12.45 28.48
CA GLY A 248 2.47 -11.33 28.98
C GLY A 248 1.05 -11.35 28.42
N THR A 249 0.88 -11.53 27.10
CA THR A 249 -0.43 -11.64 26.47
C THR A 249 -1.22 -12.82 27.02
N TRP A 250 -0.58 -13.96 27.27
CA TRP A 250 -1.23 -15.12 27.87
C TRP A 250 -1.74 -14.82 29.29
N LYS A 251 -0.91 -14.18 30.13
CA LYS A 251 -1.32 -13.74 31.46
C LYS A 251 -2.51 -12.78 31.39
N PHE A 252 -2.49 -11.82 30.49
CA PHE A 252 -3.59 -10.89 30.25
C PHE A 252 -4.89 -11.61 29.89
N ILE A 253 -4.85 -12.60 28.98
CA ILE A 253 -6.00 -13.42 28.59
C ILE A 253 -6.56 -14.17 29.81
N GLN A 254 -5.69 -14.76 30.63
CA GLN A 254 -6.11 -15.46 31.85
C GLN A 254 -6.79 -14.55 32.88
N THR A 255 -6.41 -13.27 32.90
CA THR A 255 -7.07 -12.25 33.75
C THR A 255 -8.39 -11.79 33.13
N LEU A 256 -8.47 -11.60 31.83
CA LEU A 256 -9.65 -11.09 31.14
C LEU A 256 -10.79 -12.12 31.07
N VAL A 257 -10.49 -13.36 30.61
CA VAL A 257 -11.55 -14.35 30.34
C VAL A 257 -12.50 -14.60 31.51
N PRO A 258 -12.06 -14.71 32.78
CA PRO A 258 -12.97 -14.89 33.91
C PRO A 258 -13.94 -13.72 34.17
N THR A 259 -13.65 -12.52 33.63
CA THR A 259 -14.52 -11.34 33.76
C THR A 259 -15.65 -11.31 32.74
N LEU A 260 -15.55 -12.11 31.67
CA LEU A 260 -16.54 -12.22 30.60
C LEU A 260 -17.70 -13.13 31.07
N ARG A 261 -18.81 -12.53 31.54
CA ARG A 261 -20.00 -13.25 32.02
C ARG A 261 -21.26 -12.72 31.34
#